data_69b399a85e7f8f56bef4862501e5d9d2
#
_entry.id   69b399a85e7f8f56bef4862501e5d9d2
#
_cell.length_a   1.000
_cell.length_b   1.000
_cell.length_c   1.000
_cell.angle_alpha   90.00
_cell.angle_beta   90.00
_cell.angle_gamma   90.00
#
_symmetry.space_group_name_H-M   'P 1'
#
loop_
_entity.id
_entity.type
_entity.pdbx_description
1 polymer ?
#
loop_
_entity_poly.entity_id
_entity_poly.type
_entity_poly.pdbx_seq_one_letter_code
_entity_poly.pdbx_strand_id
1 'polypeptide(L)'
;MFQRIPILAKLLLFCFMFLSIFTLAYNVYSKPDDAQNPGKIGGEKLFKANCAGCHLNGQNLIKKDKPIIGSAKLKSKELFSELLNHPPKPMPEFKNITSNPDQLDALYKYVLSLKKK
;
A
#
# COMPACT_ATOMS: atom_id res chain seq x y z
N MET A 1 -39.69 41.08 19.46
CA MET A 1 -39.34 40.51 20.78
C MET A 1 -38.11 39.62 20.62
N PHE A 2 -36.94 40.16 20.77
CA PHE A 2 -35.73 39.32 20.82
C PHE A 2 -35.54 38.83 22.27
N GLN A 3 -35.96 37.58 22.51
CA GLN A 3 -35.73 36.92 23.77
C GLN A 3 -34.21 36.84 24.03
N ARG A 4 -33.78 37.39 25.17
CA ARG A 4 -32.39 37.34 25.60
C ARG A 4 -32.03 35.89 25.92
N ILE A 5 -31.43 35.21 24.94
CA ILE A 5 -30.86 33.88 25.19
C ILE A 5 -29.73 34.09 26.20
N PRO A 6 -29.74 33.42 27.37
CA PRO A 6 -28.71 33.57 28.37
C PRO A 6 -27.32 33.19 27.78
N ILE A 7 -26.30 33.91 28.21
CA ILE A 7 -24.91 33.74 27.71
C ILE A 7 -24.50 32.28 27.76
N LEU A 8 -24.93 31.54 28.77
CA LEU A 8 -24.67 30.09 28.89
C LEU A 8 -25.19 29.27 27.70
N ALA A 9 -26.40 29.60 27.21
CA ALA A 9 -27.00 28.88 26.06
C ALA A 9 -26.24 29.18 24.76
N LYS A 10 -25.72 30.40 24.60
CA LYS A 10 -24.88 30.76 23.44
C LYS A 10 -23.53 30.03 23.47
N LEU A 11 -22.90 29.87 24.64
CA LEU A 11 -21.68 29.10 24.82
C LEU A 11 -21.89 27.61 24.50
N LEU A 12 -23.00 27.03 24.96
CA LEU A 12 -23.32 25.62 24.65
C LEU A 12 -23.56 25.37 23.17
N LEU A 13 -24.27 26.27 22.48
CA LEU A 13 -24.47 26.19 21.01
C LEU A 13 -23.13 26.30 20.23
N PHE A 14 -22.23 27.18 20.70
CA PHE A 14 -20.91 27.33 20.08
C PHE A 14 -20.05 26.08 20.26
N CYS A 15 -20.05 25.46 21.45
CA CYS A 15 -19.35 24.20 21.70
C CYS A 15 -19.89 23.05 20.86
N PHE A 16 -21.22 22.96 20.71
CA PHE A 16 -21.84 21.93 19.86
C PHE A 16 -21.49 22.09 18.37
N MET A 17 -21.45 23.33 17.86
CA MET A 17 -21.01 23.57 16.49
C MET A 17 -19.55 23.22 16.27
N PHE A 18 -18.65 23.53 17.21
CA PHE A 18 -17.23 23.17 17.09
C PHE A 18 -17.01 21.67 17.20
N LEU A 19 -17.77 20.95 18.04
CA LEU A 19 -17.64 19.50 18.18
C LEU A 19 -18.10 18.77 16.90
N SER A 20 -19.16 19.26 16.24
CA SER A 20 -19.65 18.65 14.98
C SER A 20 -18.71 18.87 13.79
N ILE A 21 -18.02 20.01 13.73
CA ILE A 21 -17.00 20.26 12.68
C ILE A 21 -15.77 19.40 12.91
N PHE A 22 -15.38 19.16 14.18
CA PHE A 22 -14.21 18.35 14.50
C PHE A 22 -14.42 16.86 14.17
N THR A 23 -15.65 16.34 14.34
CA THR A 23 -15.97 14.94 13.99
C THR A 23 -15.99 14.70 12.47
N LEU A 24 -16.37 15.70 11.67
CA LEU A 24 -16.32 15.59 10.19
C LEU A 24 -14.86 15.63 9.67
N ALA A 25 -13.98 16.41 10.29
CA ALA A 25 -12.58 16.49 9.88
C ALA A 25 -11.79 15.21 10.20
N TYR A 26 -12.15 14.48 11.26
CA TYR A 26 -11.48 13.22 11.64
C TYR A 26 -11.73 12.09 10.64
N ASN A 27 -12.90 12.07 9.97
CA ASN A 27 -13.23 11.02 9.00
C ASN A 27 -12.58 11.19 7.63
N VAL A 28 -12.05 12.38 7.29
CA VAL A 28 -11.42 12.64 6.00
C VAL A 28 -9.92 12.31 6.01
N TYR A 29 -9.28 12.24 7.19
CA TYR A 29 -7.83 11.99 7.28
C TYR A 29 -7.45 10.51 7.43
N SER A 30 -8.41 9.64 7.60
CA SER A 30 -8.15 8.19 7.58
C SER A 30 -8.16 7.69 6.15
N LYS A 31 -7.03 7.78 5.47
CA LYS A 31 -6.78 7.04 4.23
C LYS A 31 -6.77 5.55 4.60
N PRO A 32 -7.77 4.76 4.19
CA PRO A 32 -7.83 3.35 4.52
C PRO A 32 -7.07 2.56 3.46
N ASP A 33 -5.74 2.63 3.51
CA ASP A 33 -4.91 1.67 2.79
C ASP A 33 -3.96 1.05 3.83
N ASP A 34 -4.19 -0.22 4.16
CA ASP A 34 -3.31 -1.15 4.88
C ASP A 34 -3.36 -1.28 6.42
N ALA A 35 -4.26 -0.61 7.17
CA ALA A 35 -4.17 -0.66 8.65
C ALA A 35 -5.09 -1.67 9.36
N GLN A 36 -5.96 -2.44 8.67
CA GLN A 36 -7.00 -3.21 9.36
C GLN A 36 -7.00 -4.74 9.17
N ASN A 37 -5.96 -5.30 8.53
CA ASN A 37 -5.83 -6.76 8.52
C ASN A 37 -4.39 -7.17 8.78
N PRO A 38 -4.04 -7.67 9.99
CA PRO A 38 -2.68 -8.10 10.34
C PRO A 38 -2.15 -9.24 9.45
N GLY A 39 -3.01 -9.87 8.64
CA GLY A 39 -2.62 -10.89 7.65
C GLY A 39 -2.41 -10.35 6.22
N LYS A 40 -2.83 -9.12 5.93
CA LYS A 40 -2.76 -8.56 4.57
C LYS A 40 -1.65 -7.52 4.46
N ILE A 41 -0.42 -7.99 4.30
CA ILE A 41 0.71 -7.11 4.02
C ILE A 41 0.56 -6.59 2.59
N GLY A 42 0.46 -5.26 2.41
CA GLY A 42 0.33 -4.62 1.11
C GLY A 42 1.52 -4.90 0.18
N GLY A 43 1.26 -5.00 -1.13
CA GLY A 43 2.27 -5.33 -2.13
C GLY A 43 3.47 -4.38 -2.15
N GLU A 44 3.25 -3.09 -1.90
CA GLU A 44 4.32 -2.10 -1.78
C GLU A 44 5.26 -2.41 -0.61
N LYS A 45 4.69 -2.76 0.55
CA LYS A 45 5.47 -3.09 1.75
C LYS A 45 6.26 -4.38 1.54
N LEU A 46 5.66 -5.40 0.91
CA LEU A 46 6.35 -6.62 0.52
C LEU A 46 7.51 -6.33 -0.44
N PHE A 47 7.28 -5.51 -1.45
CA PHE A 47 8.31 -5.12 -2.41
C PHE A 47 9.46 -4.36 -1.75
N LYS A 48 9.16 -3.36 -0.93
CA LYS A 48 10.17 -2.57 -0.21
C LYS A 48 11.04 -3.44 0.70
N ALA A 49 10.42 -4.39 1.40
CA ALA A 49 11.14 -5.26 2.34
C ALA A 49 12.01 -6.33 1.66
N ASN A 50 11.60 -6.85 0.49
CA ASN A 50 12.22 -8.03 -0.09
C ASN A 50 12.90 -7.79 -1.44
N CYS A 51 12.49 -6.77 -2.19
CA CYS A 51 12.87 -6.60 -3.59
C CYS A 51 13.63 -5.30 -3.87
N ALA A 52 13.27 -4.21 -3.19
CA ALA A 52 13.77 -2.86 -3.51
C ALA A 52 15.29 -2.71 -3.36
N GLY A 53 15.95 -3.51 -2.53
CA GLY A 53 17.41 -3.49 -2.38
C GLY A 53 18.15 -3.76 -3.69
N CYS A 54 17.63 -4.64 -4.55
CA CYS A 54 18.18 -4.93 -5.87
C CYS A 54 17.34 -4.36 -7.02
N HIS A 55 16.05 -4.08 -6.77
CA HIS A 55 15.08 -3.66 -7.78
C HIS A 55 14.48 -2.28 -7.47
N LEU A 56 15.32 -1.31 -7.17
CA LEU A 56 14.87 0.05 -6.87
C LEU A 56 13.98 0.61 -7.99
N ASN A 57 12.77 1.03 -7.65
CA ASN A 57 11.77 1.56 -8.58
C ASN A 57 11.49 0.64 -9.80
N GLY A 58 11.60 -0.69 -9.63
CA GLY A 58 11.37 -1.65 -10.71
C GLY A 58 12.52 -1.79 -11.70
N GLN A 59 13.66 -1.15 -11.44
CA GLN A 59 14.91 -1.36 -12.18
C GLN A 59 15.63 -2.62 -11.67
N ASN A 60 16.79 -2.91 -12.20
CA ASN A 60 17.66 -3.97 -11.71
C ASN A 60 19.07 -3.38 -11.55
N LEU A 61 19.52 -3.27 -10.30
CA LEU A 61 20.82 -2.68 -9.98
C LEU A 61 21.99 -3.64 -10.30
N ILE A 62 21.72 -4.95 -10.32
CA ILE A 62 22.72 -6.00 -10.59
C ILE A 62 22.88 -6.23 -12.10
N LYS A 63 21.73 -6.39 -12.81
CA LYS A 63 21.68 -6.61 -14.25
C LYS A 63 20.83 -5.52 -14.89
N LYS A 64 21.46 -4.40 -15.23
CA LYS A 64 20.79 -3.18 -15.69
C LYS A 64 19.97 -3.37 -16.97
N ASP A 65 20.31 -4.37 -17.78
CA ASP A 65 19.62 -4.78 -19.01
C ASP A 65 18.35 -5.61 -18.74
N LYS A 66 18.10 -6.00 -17.49
CA LYS A 66 16.97 -6.86 -17.07
C LYS A 66 16.12 -6.22 -15.96
N PRO A 67 15.44 -5.09 -16.23
CA PRO A 67 14.54 -4.48 -15.25
C PRO A 67 13.33 -5.37 -14.99
N ILE A 68 12.65 -5.19 -13.86
CA ILE A 68 11.34 -5.81 -13.60
C ILE A 68 10.30 -5.27 -14.59
N ILE A 69 10.30 -3.95 -14.79
CA ILE A 69 9.34 -3.27 -15.68
C ILE A 69 9.52 -3.78 -17.11
N GLY A 70 8.43 -4.28 -17.67
CA GLY A 70 8.43 -4.86 -19.02
C GLY A 70 8.96 -6.29 -19.10
N SER A 71 9.27 -6.94 -17.99
CA SER A 71 9.71 -8.33 -17.95
C SER A 71 8.63 -9.28 -18.47
N ALA A 72 9.02 -10.26 -19.31
CA ALA A 72 8.12 -11.32 -19.76
C ALA A 72 7.58 -12.19 -18.60
N LYS A 73 8.25 -12.22 -17.47
CA LYS A 73 7.81 -12.94 -16.25
C LYS A 73 6.61 -12.29 -15.56
N LEU A 74 6.25 -11.06 -15.97
CA LEU A 74 5.05 -10.37 -15.47
C LEU A 74 3.82 -10.58 -16.34
N LYS A 75 3.90 -11.35 -17.41
CA LYS A 75 2.75 -11.61 -18.31
C LYS A 75 1.62 -12.37 -17.61
N SER A 76 1.94 -13.20 -16.63
CA SER A 76 0.95 -13.86 -15.78
C SER A 76 1.47 -14.02 -14.35
N LYS A 77 0.53 -14.19 -13.41
CA LYS A 77 0.85 -14.41 -11.99
C LYS A 77 1.57 -15.75 -11.78
N GLU A 78 1.28 -16.75 -12.58
CA GLU A 78 1.92 -18.06 -12.55
C GLU A 78 3.40 -17.95 -12.92
N LEU A 79 3.74 -17.25 -14.01
CA LEU A 79 5.12 -17.00 -14.43
C LEU A 79 5.88 -16.18 -13.39
N PHE A 80 5.19 -15.24 -12.74
CA PHE A 80 5.77 -14.46 -11.66
C PHE A 80 6.03 -15.32 -10.41
N SER A 81 5.09 -16.17 -10.03
CA SER A 81 5.23 -17.12 -8.92
C SER A 81 6.39 -18.10 -9.16
N GLU A 82 6.48 -18.65 -10.37
CA GLU A 82 7.57 -19.55 -10.76
C GLU A 82 8.93 -18.85 -10.66
N LEU A 83 9.02 -17.59 -11.13
CA LEU A 83 10.23 -16.80 -10.98
C LEU A 83 10.64 -16.61 -9.51
N LEU A 84 9.68 -16.38 -8.62
CA LEU A 84 9.95 -16.20 -7.19
C LEU A 84 10.36 -17.50 -6.50
N ASN A 85 9.89 -18.65 -6.99
CA ASN A 85 10.26 -19.97 -6.47
C ASN A 85 11.61 -20.47 -7.01
N HIS A 86 11.93 -20.11 -8.26
CA HIS A 86 13.15 -20.55 -8.96
C HIS A 86 13.86 -19.37 -9.64
N PRO A 87 14.32 -18.40 -8.84
CA PRO A 87 14.94 -17.20 -9.42
C PRO A 87 16.35 -17.47 -9.94
N PRO A 88 16.79 -16.73 -10.97
CA PRO A 88 18.19 -16.75 -11.38
C PRO A 88 19.07 -16.09 -10.31
N LYS A 89 20.21 -16.70 -10.01
CA LYS A 89 21.19 -16.11 -9.08
C LYS A 89 21.66 -14.73 -9.56
N PRO A 90 21.90 -13.78 -8.64
CA PRO A 90 21.93 -13.89 -7.18
C PRO A 90 20.59 -13.63 -6.46
N MET A 91 19.46 -13.57 -7.16
CA MET A 91 18.14 -13.35 -6.54
C MET A 91 17.79 -14.54 -5.63
N PRO A 92 17.36 -14.31 -4.37
CA PRO A 92 16.96 -15.38 -3.47
C PRO A 92 15.56 -15.93 -3.81
N GLU A 93 15.24 -17.12 -3.33
CA GLU A 93 13.91 -17.72 -3.39
C GLU A 93 12.95 -17.03 -2.39
N PHE A 94 11.67 -16.88 -2.78
CA PHE A 94 10.64 -16.23 -1.96
C PHE A 94 9.45 -17.15 -1.70
N LYS A 95 9.72 -18.39 -1.30
CA LYS A 95 8.69 -19.41 -1.00
C LYS A 95 7.68 -18.96 0.05
N ASN A 96 8.09 -18.15 1.02
CA ASN A 96 7.22 -17.56 2.03
C ASN A 96 6.13 -16.65 1.43
N ILE A 97 6.42 -15.96 0.32
CA ILE A 97 5.44 -15.12 -0.40
C ILE A 97 4.57 -15.98 -1.32
N THR A 98 5.17 -16.90 -2.07
CA THR A 98 4.45 -17.73 -3.05
C THR A 98 3.51 -18.75 -2.40
N SER A 99 3.80 -19.21 -1.18
CA SER A 99 2.90 -20.07 -0.41
C SER A 99 1.69 -19.34 0.21
N ASN A 100 1.67 -18.00 0.15
CA ASN A 100 0.55 -17.19 0.61
C ASN A 100 -0.12 -16.48 -0.58
N PRO A 101 -1.29 -16.95 -1.06
CA PRO A 101 -1.96 -16.42 -2.24
C PRO A 101 -2.25 -14.91 -2.16
N ASP A 102 -2.61 -14.39 -0.98
CA ASP A 102 -2.92 -12.96 -0.79
C ASP A 102 -1.67 -12.10 -0.91
N GLN A 103 -0.55 -12.55 -0.35
CA GLN A 103 0.73 -11.84 -0.46
C GLN A 103 1.26 -11.86 -1.89
N LEU A 104 1.18 -13.01 -2.56
CA LEU A 104 1.57 -13.15 -3.96
C LEU A 104 0.74 -12.21 -4.85
N ASP A 105 -0.58 -12.18 -4.67
CA ASP A 105 -1.48 -11.35 -5.44
C ASP A 105 -1.22 -9.85 -5.20
N ALA A 106 -1.04 -9.46 -3.95
CA ALA A 106 -0.72 -8.08 -3.57
C ALA A 106 0.62 -7.62 -4.18
N LEU A 107 1.65 -8.45 -4.07
CA LEU A 107 2.97 -8.16 -4.64
C LEU A 107 2.91 -8.09 -6.17
N TYR A 108 2.24 -9.02 -6.82
CA TYR A 108 2.08 -9.04 -8.28
C TYR A 108 1.38 -7.78 -8.79
N LYS A 109 0.26 -7.37 -8.19
CA LYS A 109 -0.45 -6.13 -8.52
C LYS A 109 0.44 -4.90 -8.36
N TYR A 110 1.19 -4.83 -7.27
CA TYR A 110 2.11 -3.72 -7.04
C TYR A 110 3.21 -3.66 -8.10
N VAL A 111 3.84 -4.78 -8.42
CA VAL A 111 4.91 -4.85 -9.42
C VAL A 111 4.39 -4.46 -10.81
N LEU A 112 3.16 -4.85 -11.17
CA LEU A 112 2.51 -4.42 -12.42
C LEU A 112 2.24 -2.90 -12.46
N SER A 113 2.06 -2.26 -11.31
CA SER A 113 1.83 -0.82 -11.21
C SER A 113 3.09 0.02 -11.38
N LEU A 114 4.28 -0.58 -11.28
CA LEU A 114 5.55 0.10 -11.47
C LEU A 114 5.68 0.58 -12.92
N LYS A 115 5.97 1.86 -13.09
CA LYS A 115 6.12 2.49 -14.42
C LYS A 115 7.57 2.88 -14.65
N LYS A 116 7.99 2.78 -15.92
CA LYS A 116 9.27 3.32 -16.35
C LYS A 116 9.22 4.86 -16.19
N LYS A 117 10.10 5.39 -15.37
CA LYS A 117 10.31 6.84 -15.25
C LYS A 117 11.18 7.32 -16.38
#